data_7c71f3e696282a86b780eac6ac84633f
#
_entry.id   7c71f3e696282a86b780eac6ac84633f
#
_cell.length_a   1.000
_cell.length_b   1.000
_cell.length_c   1.000
_cell.angle_alpha   90.00
_cell.angle_beta   90.00
_cell.angle_gamma   90.00
#
_symmetry.space_group_name_H-M   'P 1'
#
loop_
_entity.id
_entity.type
_entity.pdbx_description
1 polymer ?
#
loop_
_entity_poly.entity_id
_entity_poly.type
_entity_poly.pdbx_seq_one_letter_code
_entity_poly.pdbx_strand_id
1 'polypeptide(L)'
;MYGGGVKHIDNQSDNKIKNVFLMKIFLAGGISGNLRDFWSKVMKIYCASPRSRGEVIEAMKVFIASDNNKKKILRENLFGSDFLAGENALKGINVLESFYYLRKNEEFMTLVKHFGSFLLDSGAFTFMSGSHKGAINWDEYVEEYAAFINRHKVELFFELDIDSVVGIKEVERLREKLEALTGRKPIPVWHKNRGKEYFIRMCEEYPYVAIGGIVTKEIPRKIYEKAFPWFIKTAHAHKCKIHGLGYTTIANLHKYHFDSVDSTAWLYGNRGGYLYKFNPKTGMMEQMSKDGCRLKSREGAVNNFNEWVKFGMYAEKFL
;
A
#
# COMPACT_ATOMS: atom_id res chain seq x y z
N MET A 1 -7.55 35.06 -42.95
CA MET A 1 -6.42 35.48 -42.08
C MET A 1 -6.94 35.76 -40.68
N TYR A 2 -6.74 34.88 -39.79
CA TYR A 2 -6.64 35.15 -38.35
C TYR A 2 -5.90 33.94 -37.75
N GLY A 3 -4.62 34.14 -37.45
CA GLY A 3 -3.80 33.19 -36.72
C GLY A 3 -4.03 33.36 -35.24
N GLY A 4 -4.41 32.29 -34.56
CA GLY A 4 -4.48 32.18 -33.10
C GLY A 4 -3.37 31.28 -32.61
N GLY A 5 -2.28 31.88 -32.12
CA GLY A 5 -1.15 31.17 -31.53
C GLY A 5 -1.55 30.49 -30.21
N VAL A 6 -1.33 29.20 -30.13
CA VAL A 6 -1.43 28.45 -28.86
C VAL A 6 -0.20 28.84 -28.00
N LYS A 7 -0.43 29.55 -26.91
CA LYS A 7 0.61 29.79 -25.91
C LYS A 7 0.88 28.50 -25.17
N HIS A 8 2.07 27.94 -25.37
CA HIS A 8 2.64 26.97 -24.44
C HIS A 8 2.78 27.62 -23.06
N ILE A 9 1.98 27.21 -22.11
CA ILE A 9 2.14 27.59 -20.70
C ILE A 9 3.26 26.71 -20.14
N ASP A 10 4.31 27.41 -19.74
CA ASP A 10 5.59 26.85 -19.29
C ASP A 10 5.39 26.14 -17.93
N ASN A 11 5.46 24.81 -17.92
CA ASN A 11 5.37 23.98 -16.71
C ASN A 11 6.52 24.23 -15.70
N GLN A 12 7.54 25.00 -16.07
CA GLN A 12 8.64 25.37 -15.17
C GLN A 12 8.27 26.50 -14.19
N SER A 13 7.33 27.38 -14.56
CA SER A 13 6.90 28.50 -13.69
C SER A 13 6.05 28.00 -12.51
N ASP A 14 5.17 27.04 -12.71
CA ASP A 14 4.32 26.46 -11.65
C ASP A 14 5.11 25.66 -10.61
N ASN A 15 6.15 24.95 -11.02
CA ASN A 15 7.06 24.27 -10.10
C ASN A 15 7.92 25.25 -9.30
N LYS A 16 8.32 26.38 -9.88
CA LYS A 16 9.05 27.43 -9.16
C LYS A 16 8.19 28.13 -8.11
N ILE A 17 6.93 28.42 -8.43
CA ILE A 17 5.98 29.07 -7.51
C ILE A 17 5.64 28.15 -6.33
N LYS A 18 5.37 26.86 -6.58
CA LYS A 18 5.18 25.88 -5.51
C LYS A 18 6.41 25.71 -4.62
N ASN A 19 7.59 25.67 -5.20
CA ASN A 19 8.85 25.58 -4.46
C ASN A 19 9.10 26.81 -3.58
N VAL A 20 8.78 28.02 -4.05
CA VAL A 20 8.92 29.26 -3.27
C VAL A 20 7.89 29.33 -2.16
N PHE A 21 6.65 28.86 -2.39
CA PHE A 21 5.61 28.84 -1.38
C PHE A 21 5.91 27.83 -0.25
N LEU A 22 6.36 26.63 -0.60
CA LEU A 22 6.79 25.60 0.36
C LEU A 22 8.04 26.05 1.13
N MET A 23 9.00 26.69 0.47
CA MET A 23 10.20 27.25 1.11
C MET A 23 9.85 28.37 2.13
N LYS A 24 8.83 29.19 1.86
CA LYS A 24 8.35 30.21 2.82
C LYS A 24 7.67 29.59 4.04
N ILE A 25 6.90 28.50 3.87
CA ILE A 25 6.30 27.76 4.99
C ILE A 25 7.39 27.11 5.86
N PHE A 26 8.43 26.57 5.23
CA PHE A 26 9.58 25.94 5.92
C PHE A 26 10.36 26.98 6.77
N LEU A 27 10.60 28.16 6.22
CA LEU A 27 11.32 29.23 6.91
C LEU A 27 10.51 29.91 8.03
N ALA A 28 9.17 29.93 7.91
CA ALA A 28 8.30 30.50 8.93
C ALA A 28 8.00 29.56 10.12
N GLY A 29 8.21 28.23 9.93
CA GLY A 29 7.88 27.21 10.92
C GLY A 29 9.02 26.76 11.84
N GLY A 30 10.25 27.29 11.70
CA GLY A 30 11.39 26.93 12.58
C GLY A 30 11.82 25.45 12.52
N ILE A 31 11.53 24.74 11.43
CA ILE A 31 11.86 23.31 11.26
C ILE A 31 13.31 23.23 10.76
N SER A 32 14.25 22.93 11.67
CA SER A 32 15.66 22.66 11.36
C SER A 32 15.83 21.21 10.86
N GLY A 33 15.26 20.88 9.72
CA GLY A 33 15.42 19.58 9.05
C GLY A 33 16.10 19.72 7.69
N ASN A 34 16.87 18.71 7.28
CA ASN A 34 17.52 18.71 5.97
C ASN A 34 16.42 18.65 4.88
N LEU A 35 16.46 19.55 3.90
CA LEU A 35 15.51 19.58 2.77
C LEU A 35 15.40 18.23 2.04
N ARG A 36 16.46 17.42 2.00
CA ARG A 36 16.46 16.07 1.44
C ARG A 36 15.52 15.12 2.19
N ASP A 37 15.41 15.24 3.52
CA ASP A 37 14.54 14.38 4.34
C ASP A 37 13.06 14.74 4.20
N PHE A 38 12.77 16.02 3.88
CA PHE A 38 11.40 16.48 3.60
C PHE A 38 10.86 15.95 2.27
N TRP A 39 11.73 15.83 1.24
CA TRP A 39 11.37 15.31 -0.09
C TRP A 39 11.34 13.78 -0.18
N SER A 40 11.82 13.05 0.85
CA SER A 40 11.81 11.58 0.88
C SER A 40 10.48 10.99 1.37
N LYS A 41 9.51 11.81 1.76
CA LYS A 41 8.19 11.34 2.19
C LYS A 41 7.31 11.05 0.97
N VAL A 42 7.36 9.82 0.56
CA VAL A 42 6.66 9.30 -0.61
C VAL A 42 5.62 8.31 -0.12
N MET A 43 4.34 8.57 -0.38
CA MET A 43 3.27 7.66 -0.01
C MET A 43 3.25 6.44 -0.92
N LYS A 44 3.42 5.24 -0.35
CA LYS A 44 3.28 3.98 -1.09
C LYS A 44 1.87 3.42 -1.00
N ILE A 45 1.30 3.08 -2.15
CA ILE A 45 0.02 2.37 -2.23
C ILE A 45 0.30 0.90 -2.52
N TYR A 46 -0.06 0.03 -1.58
CA TYR A 46 0.07 -1.41 -1.77
C TYR A 46 -1.21 -1.99 -2.38
N CYS A 47 -1.09 -2.63 -3.53
CA CYS A 47 -2.15 -3.44 -4.12
C CYS A 47 -2.23 -4.77 -3.36
N ALA A 48 -3.25 -4.93 -2.53
CA ALA A 48 -3.40 -6.14 -1.73
C ALA A 48 -4.03 -7.29 -2.51
N SER A 49 -3.54 -8.51 -2.25
CA SER A 49 -4.04 -9.79 -2.78
C SER A 49 -4.04 -9.94 -4.31
N PRO A 50 -2.99 -9.53 -5.07
CA PRO A 50 -2.95 -9.75 -6.52
C PRO A 50 -2.96 -11.24 -6.88
N ARG A 51 -2.42 -12.11 -6.03
CA ARG A 51 -2.44 -13.57 -6.19
C ARG A 51 -3.87 -14.14 -6.35
N SER A 52 -4.88 -13.46 -5.83
CA SER A 52 -6.28 -13.88 -5.96
C SER A 52 -6.82 -13.78 -7.38
N ARG A 53 -6.04 -13.25 -8.33
CA ARG A 53 -6.39 -13.06 -9.75
C ARG A 53 -5.32 -13.64 -10.66
N GLY A 54 -5.57 -14.84 -11.16
CA GLY A 54 -4.67 -15.55 -12.06
C GLY A 54 -4.31 -14.74 -13.30
N GLU A 55 -5.27 -13.97 -13.84
CA GLU A 55 -5.08 -13.11 -15.01
C GLU A 55 -4.02 -12.02 -14.78
N VAL A 56 -3.99 -11.44 -13.59
CA VAL A 56 -2.98 -10.44 -13.20
C VAL A 56 -1.60 -11.08 -13.07
N ILE A 57 -1.53 -12.26 -12.45
CA ILE A 57 -0.29 -13.01 -12.31
C ILE A 57 0.27 -13.43 -13.68
N GLU A 58 -0.56 -13.94 -14.57
CA GLU A 58 -0.12 -14.31 -15.92
C GLU A 58 0.36 -13.08 -16.72
N ALA A 59 -0.32 -11.95 -16.62
CA ALA A 59 0.15 -10.70 -17.25
C ALA A 59 1.54 -10.29 -16.73
N MET A 60 1.79 -10.41 -15.43
CA MET A 60 3.10 -10.15 -14.81
C MET A 60 4.17 -11.12 -15.32
N LYS A 61 3.88 -12.44 -15.37
CA LYS A 61 4.80 -13.48 -15.87
C LYS A 61 5.16 -13.23 -17.32
N VAL A 62 4.16 -12.96 -18.17
CA VAL A 62 4.38 -12.65 -19.60
C VAL A 62 5.26 -11.40 -19.75
N PHE A 63 5.02 -10.36 -18.95
CA PHE A 63 5.84 -9.15 -18.96
C PHE A 63 7.29 -9.44 -18.58
N ILE A 64 7.53 -10.21 -17.51
CA ILE A 64 8.87 -10.58 -17.04
C ILE A 64 9.63 -11.39 -18.07
N ALA A 65 8.96 -12.36 -18.72
CA ALA A 65 9.56 -13.27 -19.68
C ALA A 65 9.80 -12.63 -21.08
N SER A 66 9.26 -11.43 -21.35
CA SER A 66 9.34 -10.78 -22.65
C SER A 66 10.69 -10.08 -22.87
N ASP A 67 11.15 -10.02 -24.14
CA ASP A 67 12.26 -9.17 -24.55
C ASP A 67 11.90 -7.66 -24.47
N ASN A 68 12.91 -6.79 -24.61
CA ASN A 68 12.73 -5.35 -24.42
C ASN A 68 11.73 -4.72 -25.43
N ASN A 69 11.69 -5.20 -26.67
CA ASN A 69 10.74 -4.69 -27.66
C ASN A 69 9.31 -5.09 -27.32
N LYS A 70 9.11 -6.36 -26.94
CA LYS A 70 7.82 -6.88 -26.52
C LYS A 70 7.37 -6.27 -25.19
N LYS A 71 8.30 -6.00 -24.28
CA LYS A 71 8.03 -5.25 -23.04
C LYS A 71 7.53 -3.83 -23.32
N LYS A 72 8.06 -3.16 -24.33
CA LYS A 72 7.58 -1.83 -24.75
C LYS A 72 6.12 -1.90 -25.22
N ILE A 73 5.78 -2.82 -26.10
CA ILE A 73 4.41 -3.03 -26.59
C ILE A 73 3.46 -3.42 -25.46
N LEU A 74 3.89 -4.33 -24.59
CA LEU A 74 3.08 -4.75 -23.44
C LEU A 74 2.85 -3.61 -22.45
N ARG A 75 3.86 -2.75 -22.21
CA ARG A 75 3.69 -1.55 -21.38
C ARG A 75 2.63 -0.61 -21.96
N GLU A 76 2.72 -0.31 -23.23
CA GLU A 76 1.76 0.56 -23.93
C GLU A 76 0.34 -0.01 -23.83
N ASN A 77 0.20 -1.32 -24.01
CA ASN A 77 -1.10 -1.99 -23.93
C ASN A 77 -1.63 -2.18 -22.51
N LEU A 78 -0.76 -2.55 -21.55
CA LEU A 78 -1.18 -2.83 -20.16
C LEU A 78 -1.28 -1.57 -19.30
N PHE A 79 -0.37 -0.60 -19.52
CA PHE A 79 -0.22 0.55 -18.64
C PHE A 79 -0.49 1.90 -19.33
N GLY A 80 -0.66 1.91 -20.66
CA GLY A 80 -0.82 3.13 -21.49
C GLY A 80 0.51 3.81 -21.81
N SER A 81 0.50 4.67 -22.83
CA SER A 81 1.69 5.37 -23.36
C SER A 81 2.38 6.30 -22.34
N ASP A 82 1.63 6.79 -21.36
CA ASP A 82 2.14 7.73 -20.34
C ASP A 82 2.75 7.02 -19.13
N PHE A 83 2.74 5.70 -19.10
CA PHE A 83 3.22 4.92 -17.99
C PHE A 83 4.70 4.60 -18.19
N LEU A 84 5.55 5.37 -17.51
CA LEU A 84 7.00 5.26 -17.39
C LEU A 84 7.75 4.46 -18.47
N ALA A 85 8.39 5.17 -19.34
CA ALA A 85 9.42 4.67 -20.23
C ALA A 85 10.63 4.16 -19.42
N GLY A 86 10.66 2.89 -18.99
CA GLY A 86 11.79 2.32 -18.28
C GLY A 86 11.73 0.79 -18.23
N GLU A 87 12.89 0.14 -18.21
CA GLU A 87 13.04 -1.32 -18.09
C GLU A 87 12.40 -1.92 -16.83
N ASN A 88 11.99 -1.07 -15.88
CA ASN A 88 11.58 -1.42 -14.53
C ASN A 88 10.09 -1.14 -14.22
N ALA A 89 9.17 -1.31 -15.17
CA ALA A 89 7.74 -1.02 -14.94
C ALA A 89 7.17 -1.73 -13.68
N LEU A 90 7.61 -2.94 -13.36
CA LEU A 90 7.20 -3.65 -12.16
C LEU A 90 7.77 -3.04 -10.87
N LYS A 91 8.86 -2.25 -10.94
CA LYS A 91 9.42 -1.52 -9.79
C LYS A 91 8.52 -0.40 -9.28
N GLY A 92 7.55 0.05 -10.06
CA GLY A 92 6.49 0.95 -9.60
C GLY A 92 5.32 0.26 -8.91
N ILE A 93 5.34 -1.08 -8.80
CA ILE A 93 4.27 -1.85 -8.18
C ILE A 93 4.65 -2.20 -6.75
N ASN A 94 3.84 -1.76 -5.78
CA ASN A 94 3.94 -2.19 -4.39
C ASN A 94 2.84 -3.21 -4.11
N VAL A 95 3.19 -4.33 -3.51
CA VAL A 95 2.29 -5.48 -3.33
C VAL A 95 2.22 -5.87 -1.87
N LEU A 96 1.01 -6.14 -1.38
CA LEU A 96 0.75 -6.77 -0.10
C LEU A 96 0.10 -8.13 -0.31
N GLU A 97 0.66 -9.16 0.31
CA GLU A 97 0.10 -10.52 0.32
C GLU A 97 0.12 -11.14 1.70
N SER A 98 -0.82 -12.05 1.93
CA SER A 98 -0.95 -12.71 3.22
C SER A 98 -0.18 -14.03 3.28
N PHE A 99 0.63 -14.21 4.33
CA PHE A 99 1.33 -15.44 4.64
C PHE A 99 0.40 -16.65 4.71
N TYR A 100 -0.81 -16.47 5.28
CA TYR A 100 -1.80 -17.57 5.37
C TYR A 100 -2.03 -18.28 4.03
N TYR A 101 -2.01 -17.54 2.93
CA TYR A 101 -2.17 -18.11 1.60
C TYR A 101 -0.84 -18.49 0.95
N LEU A 102 0.21 -17.69 1.14
CA LEU A 102 1.51 -17.92 0.51
C LEU A 102 2.20 -19.18 1.03
N ARG A 103 2.04 -19.52 2.31
CA ARG A 103 2.63 -20.74 2.90
C ARG A 103 2.20 -22.04 2.20
N LYS A 104 1.06 -22.00 1.50
CA LYS A 104 0.53 -23.14 0.74
C LYS A 104 0.99 -23.19 -0.71
N ASN A 105 1.39 -22.06 -1.24
CA ASN A 105 1.90 -21.93 -2.61
C ASN A 105 2.84 -20.74 -2.71
N GLU A 106 4.14 -21.03 -2.69
CA GLU A 106 5.21 -20.03 -2.68
C GLU A 106 5.59 -19.54 -4.10
N GLU A 107 4.94 -20.02 -5.16
CA GLU A 107 5.26 -19.63 -6.53
C GLU A 107 5.23 -18.10 -6.73
N PHE A 108 4.30 -17.40 -6.05
CA PHE A 108 4.21 -15.95 -6.11
C PHE A 108 5.49 -15.24 -5.65
N MET A 109 6.26 -15.84 -4.73
CA MET A 109 7.50 -15.26 -4.22
C MET A 109 8.57 -15.12 -5.30
N THR A 110 8.49 -15.87 -6.39
CA THR A 110 9.39 -15.72 -7.54
C THR A 110 9.22 -14.37 -8.24
N LEU A 111 8.04 -13.75 -8.12
CA LEU A 111 7.70 -12.45 -8.72
C LEU A 111 8.11 -11.28 -7.83
N VAL A 112 8.19 -11.50 -6.51
CA VAL A 112 8.40 -10.44 -5.50
C VAL A 112 9.65 -9.61 -5.75
N LYS A 113 10.74 -10.23 -6.20
CA LYS A 113 12.01 -9.55 -6.53
C LYS A 113 11.89 -8.50 -7.65
N HIS A 114 10.82 -8.55 -8.43
CA HIS A 114 10.58 -7.62 -9.54
C HIS A 114 9.75 -6.39 -9.11
N PHE A 115 9.10 -6.43 -7.94
CA PHE A 115 8.28 -5.32 -7.44
C PHE A 115 9.12 -4.21 -6.80
N GLY A 116 8.52 -3.04 -6.65
CA GLY A 116 9.12 -1.91 -5.94
C GLY A 116 9.19 -2.12 -4.45
N SER A 117 8.14 -2.70 -3.88
CA SER A 117 8.07 -3.06 -2.47
C SER A 117 7.12 -4.23 -2.26
N PHE A 118 7.44 -5.07 -1.30
CA PHE A 118 6.60 -6.18 -0.86
C PHE A 118 6.36 -6.08 0.64
N LEU A 119 5.09 -6.16 1.03
CA LEU A 119 4.65 -6.13 2.42
C LEU A 119 3.90 -7.43 2.71
N LEU A 120 4.37 -8.17 3.71
CA LEU A 120 3.80 -9.46 4.09
C LEU A 120 2.84 -9.28 5.27
N ASP A 121 1.56 -9.56 5.04
CA ASP A 121 0.56 -9.68 6.09
C ASP A 121 0.63 -11.05 6.76
N SER A 122 0.46 -11.08 8.08
CA SER A 122 0.51 -12.32 8.87
C SER A 122 -0.63 -13.30 8.56
N GLY A 123 -1.74 -12.81 8.00
CA GLY A 123 -2.94 -13.60 7.71
C GLY A 123 -3.87 -13.81 8.90
N ALA A 124 -3.61 -13.13 10.00
CA ALA A 124 -4.37 -13.23 11.24
C ALA A 124 -5.87 -12.98 11.04
N PHE A 125 -6.25 -12.01 10.21
CA PHE A 125 -7.64 -11.70 9.88
C PHE A 125 -8.43 -12.91 9.33
N THR A 126 -7.78 -13.82 8.62
CA THR A 126 -8.42 -15.02 8.07
C THR A 126 -8.91 -15.95 9.17
N PHE A 127 -8.20 -16.01 10.29
CA PHE A 127 -8.60 -16.81 11.45
C PHE A 127 -9.75 -16.14 12.22
N MET A 128 -9.74 -14.82 12.34
CA MET A 128 -10.81 -14.06 13.00
C MET A 128 -12.13 -14.10 12.23
N SER A 129 -12.10 -14.24 10.91
CA SER A 129 -13.31 -14.27 10.05
C SER A 129 -14.10 -15.58 10.10
N GLY A 130 -13.74 -16.53 10.97
CA GLY A 130 -14.43 -17.80 11.14
C GLY A 130 -14.20 -18.83 10.02
N SER A 131 -13.27 -18.56 9.11
CA SER A 131 -12.92 -19.47 8.01
C SER A 131 -12.10 -20.67 8.48
N HIS A 132 -11.63 -20.66 9.71
CA HIS A 132 -10.84 -21.72 10.32
C HIS A 132 -11.62 -22.40 11.45
N LYS A 133 -11.74 -23.73 11.38
CA LYS A 133 -12.36 -24.55 12.45
C LYS A 133 -11.24 -25.27 13.19
N GLY A 134 -11.01 -24.92 14.45
CA GLY A 134 -10.05 -25.57 15.33
C GLY A 134 -9.22 -24.60 16.16
N ALA A 135 -8.61 -25.11 17.24
CA ALA A 135 -7.63 -24.37 18.03
C ALA A 135 -6.34 -24.17 17.19
N ILE A 136 -5.80 -22.96 17.23
CA ILE A 136 -4.56 -22.62 16.50
C ILE A 136 -3.43 -22.62 17.52
N ASN A 137 -2.36 -23.33 17.21
CA ASN A 137 -1.09 -23.19 17.93
C ASN A 137 -0.36 -21.95 17.39
N TRP A 138 -0.51 -20.83 18.09
CA TRP A 138 0.10 -19.56 17.67
C TRP A 138 1.62 -19.58 17.73
N ASP A 139 2.21 -20.36 18.63
CA ASP A 139 3.66 -20.52 18.71
C ASP A 139 4.23 -21.20 17.46
N GLU A 140 3.59 -22.27 17.01
CA GLU A 140 3.95 -22.97 15.77
C GLU A 140 3.72 -22.07 14.55
N TYR A 141 2.60 -21.33 14.54
CA TYR A 141 2.29 -20.38 13.46
C TYR A 141 3.34 -19.27 13.32
N VAL A 142 3.81 -18.71 14.44
CA VAL A 142 4.90 -17.70 14.45
C VAL A 142 6.22 -18.32 13.95
N GLU A 143 6.53 -19.54 14.32
CA GLU A 143 7.73 -20.24 13.85
C GLU A 143 7.69 -20.48 12.33
N GLU A 144 6.55 -20.95 11.78
CA GLU A 144 6.35 -21.07 10.34
C GLU A 144 6.47 -19.72 9.63
N TYR A 145 5.87 -18.67 10.22
CA TYR A 145 5.91 -17.32 9.68
C TYR A 145 7.33 -16.77 9.65
N ALA A 146 8.08 -16.89 10.75
CA ALA A 146 9.48 -16.48 10.83
C ALA A 146 10.37 -17.26 9.84
N ALA A 147 10.18 -18.59 9.73
CA ALA A 147 10.90 -19.42 8.77
C ALA A 147 10.65 -18.97 7.32
N PHE A 148 9.39 -18.62 6.98
CA PHE A 148 9.03 -18.09 5.67
C PHE A 148 9.70 -16.74 5.41
N ILE A 149 9.64 -15.80 6.37
CA ILE A 149 10.28 -14.49 6.30
C ILE A 149 11.78 -14.61 6.03
N ASN A 150 12.45 -15.51 6.77
CA ASN A 150 13.89 -15.74 6.64
C ASN A 150 14.26 -16.38 5.30
N ARG A 151 13.52 -17.43 4.89
CA ARG A 151 13.74 -18.14 3.61
C ARG A 151 13.63 -17.20 2.41
N HIS A 152 12.62 -16.33 2.40
CA HIS A 152 12.35 -15.41 1.31
C HIS A 152 12.97 -14.01 1.49
N LYS A 153 13.70 -13.79 2.59
CA LYS A 153 14.35 -12.50 2.92
C LYS A 153 13.37 -11.33 2.87
N VAL A 154 12.16 -11.55 3.43
CA VAL A 154 11.11 -10.53 3.46
C VAL A 154 11.53 -9.42 4.41
N GLU A 155 11.58 -8.17 3.93
CA GLU A 155 12.03 -7.01 4.71
C GLU A 155 10.91 -6.35 5.51
N LEU A 156 9.69 -6.30 4.95
CA LEU A 156 8.54 -5.64 5.56
C LEU A 156 7.45 -6.68 5.84
N PHE A 157 7.08 -6.81 7.10
CA PHE A 157 6.05 -7.76 7.53
C PHE A 157 5.35 -7.28 8.79
N PHE A 158 4.07 -7.59 8.93
CA PHE A 158 3.29 -7.25 10.11
C PHE A 158 3.50 -8.25 11.24
N GLU A 159 3.25 -7.79 12.48
CA GLU A 159 3.05 -8.70 13.62
C GLU A 159 1.81 -9.57 13.40
N LEU A 160 1.54 -10.52 14.30
CA LEU A 160 0.27 -11.22 14.33
C LEU A 160 -0.80 -10.29 14.94
N ASP A 161 -1.68 -9.79 14.08
CA ASP A 161 -2.77 -8.88 14.41
C ASP A 161 -3.98 -9.67 14.95
N ILE A 162 -3.86 -10.21 16.17
CA ILE A 162 -4.84 -11.11 16.81
C ILE A 162 -5.25 -10.71 18.22
N ASP A 163 -5.13 -9.44 18.59
CA ASP A 163 -5.47 -8.97 19.97
C ASP A 163 -6.89 -9.34 20.37
N SER A 164 -7.84 -9.33 19.44
CA SER A 164 -9.23 -9.69 19.71
C SER A 164 -9.44 -11.18 20.01
N VAL A 165 -8.46 -12.01 19.71
CA VAL A 165 -8.50 -13.47 19.90
C VAL A 165 -7.76 -13.88 21.14
N VAL A 166 -6.53 -13.38 21.33
CA VAL A 166 -5.61 -13.84 22.39
C VAL A 166 -5.27 -12.76 23.43
N GLY A 167 -5.67 -11.53 23.19
CA GLY A 167 -5.34 -10.38 24.02
C GLY A 167 -3.95 -9.79 23.74
N ILE A 168 -3.75 -8.55 24.21
CA ILE A 168 -2.56 -7.75 23.90
C ILE A 168 -1.26 -8.36 24.42
N LYS A 169 -1.25 -8.91 25.63
CA LYS A 169 -0.05 -9.51 26.23
C LYS A 169 0.49 -10.69 25.41
N GLU A 170 -0.41 -11.49 24.89
CA GLU A 170 -0.02 -12.62 24.07
C GLU A 170 0.50 -12.16 22.69
N VAL A 171 -0.10 -11.13 22.09
CA VAL A 171 0.42 -10.52 20.86
C VAL A 171 1.82 -9.95 21.10
N GLU A 172 2.08 -9.26 22.21
CA GLU A 172 3.41 -8.76 22.55
C GLU A 172 4.42 -9.92 22.67
N ARG A 173 4.08 -11.00 23.38
CA ARG A 173 4.93 -12.18 23.51
C ARG A 173 5.25 -12.83 22.15
N LEU A 174 4.24 -12.99 21.29
CA LEU A 174 4.41 -13.57 19.96
C LEU A 174 5.23 -12.63 19.04
N ARG A 175 5.09 -11.33 19.19
CA ARG A 175 5.90 -10.33 18.49
C ARG A 175 7.36 -10.40 18.89
N GLU A 176 7.66 -10.48 20.20
CA GLU A 176 9.03 -10.66 20.73
C GLU A 176 9.65 -11.97 20.20
N LYS A 177 8.87 -13.05 20.18
CA LYS A 177 9.30 -14.33 19.59
C LYS A 177 9.60 -14.17 18.10
N LEU A 178 8.76 -13.48 17.34
CA LEU A 178 8.97 -13.20 15.92
C LEU A 178 10.24 -12.38 15.68
N GLU A 179 10.48 -11.35 16.50
CA GLU A 179 11.71 -10.55 16.45
C GLU A 179 12.95 -11.40 16.73
N ALA A 180 12.90 -12.22 17.75
CA ALA A 180 14.02 -13.13 18.09
C ALA A 180 14.34 -14.11 16.96
N LEU A 181 13.32 -14.68 16.32
CA LEU A 181 13.48 -15.67 15.24
C LEU A 181 13.92 -15.05 13.92
N THR A 182 13.52 -13.80 13.64
CA THR A 182 13.84 -13.12 12.37
C THR A 182 15.05 -12.20 12.45
N GLY A 183 15.42 -11.75 13.66
CA GLY A 183 16.41 -10.69 13.87
C GLY A 183 15.97 -9.32 13.34
N ARG A 184 14.67 -9.12 13.10
CA ARG A 184 14.10 -7.92 12.47
C ARG A 184 12.85 -7.45 13.21
N LYS A 185 12.58 -6.13 13.16
CA LYS A 185 11.39 -5.52 13.73
C LYS A 185 10.20 -5.73 12.80
N PRO A 186 9.11 -6.40 13.23
CA PRO A 186 7.84 -6.41 12.51
C PRO A 186 7.19 -5.02 12.57
N ILE A 187 6.18 -4.80 11.76
CA ILE A 187 5.31 -3.62 11.82
C ILE A 187 4.17 -3.94 12.79
N PRO A 188 4.15 -3.38 14.02
CA PRO A 188 3.07 -3.60 14.95
C PRO A 188 1.80 -2.85 14.49
N VAL A 189 0.62 -3.43 14.78
CA VAL A 189 -0.68 -2.92 14.32
C VAL A 189 -1.47 -2.37 15.49
N TRP A 190 -1.68 -1.06 15.52
CA TRP A 190 -2.48 -0.42 16.56
C TRP A 190 -3.98 -0.64 16.33
N HIS A 191 -4.67 -1.01 17.40
CA HIS A 191 -6.12 -1.10 17.49
C HIS A 191 -6.65 -0.19 18.61
N LYS A 192 -7.94 0.13 18.57
CA LYS A 192 -8.59 1.02 19.54
C LYS A 192 -8.36 0.61 20.99
N ASN A 193 -8.39 -0.69 21.28
CA ASN A 193 -8.20 -1.25 22.61
C ASN A 193 -6.81 -1.00 23.20
N ARG A 194 -5.81 -0.70 22.37
CA ARG A 194 -4.44 -0.41 22.80
C ARG A 194 -4.28 1.01 23.37
N GLY A 195 -5.15 1.96 23.04
CA GLY A 195 -5.09 3.33 23.54
C GLY A 195 -4.00 4.20 22.93
N LYS A 196 -3.94 5.48 23.35
CA LYS A 196 -3.02 6.48 22.81
C LYS A 196 -1.59 6.29 23.27
N GLU A 197 -1.42 6.03 24.56
CA GLU A 197 -0.11 5.84 25.20
C GLU A 197 0.62 4.64 24.59
N TYR A 198 -0.11 3.60 24.27
CA TYR A 198 0.43 2.43 23.58
C TYR A 198 0.90 2.80 22.16
N PHE A 199 0.15 3.62 21.43
CA PHE A 199 0.56 4.07 20.10
C PHE A 199 1.87 4.89 20.15
N ILE A 200 2.01 5.78 21.14
CA ILE A 200 3.24 6.55 21.34
C ILE A 200 4.41 5.60 21.59
N ARG A 201 4.27 4.64 22.51
CA ARG A 201 5.30 3.63 22.79
C ARG A 201 5.67 2.83 21.52
N MET A 202 4.69 2.42 20.73
CA MET A 202 4.98 1.75 19.44
C MET A 202 5.85 2.63 18.53
N CYS A 203 5.56 3.94 18.43
CA CYS A 203 6.34 4.86 17.61
C CYS A 203 7.77 5.09 18.14
N GLU A 204 7.99 4.93 19.44
CA GLU A 204 9.31 5.02 20.08
C GLU A 204 10.16 3.76 19.86
N GLU A 205 9.52 2.58 19.85
CA GLU A 205 10.19 1.28 19.80
C GLU A 205 10.38 0.76 18.37
N TYR A 206 9.53 1.19 17.43
CA TYR A 206 9.48 0.65 16.07
C TYR A 206 9.67 1.74 15.01
N PRO A 207 10.46 1.45 13.95
CA PRO A 207 10.67 2.41 12.86
C PRO A 207 9.45 2.54 11.94
N TYR A 208 8.47 1.64 12.08
CA TYR A 208 7.27 1.57 11.26
C TYR A 208 6.13 0.97 12.06
N VAL A 209 4.97 1.61 12.06
CA VAL A 209 3.75 1.15 12.74
C VAL A 209 2.57 1.17 11.78
N ALA A 210 1.50 0.43 12.10
CA ALA A 210 0.26 0.45 11.33
C ALA A 210 -0.94 0.80 12.20
N ILE A 211 -1.97 1.39 11.56
CA ILE A 211 -3.30 1.57 12.16
C ILE A 211 -4.21 0.50 11.57
N GLY A 212 -4.67 -0.41 12.42
CA GLY A 212 -5.69 -1.42 12.13
C GLY A 212 -7.11 -0.99 12.47
N GLY A 213 -8.05 -1.94 12.43
CA GLY A 213 -9.43 -1.72 12.85
C GLY A 213 -10.31 -0.90 11.90
N ILE A 214 -9.76 -0.37 10.80
CA ILE A 214 -10.51 0.45 9.83
C ILE A 214 -11.51 -0.42 9.04
N VAL A 215 -11.06 -1.58 8.59
CA VAL A 215 -11.89 -2.55 7.85
C VAL A 215 -12.91 -3.22 8.75
N THR A 216 -12.53 -3.58 9.97
CA THR A 216 -13.39 -4.19 10.98
C THR A 216 -14.36 -3.20 11.61
N LYS A 217 -14.24 -1.91 11.32
CA LYS A 217 -15.08 -0.82 11.82
C LYS A 217 -15.08 -0.72 13.36
N GLU A 218 -13.96 -0.99 14.01
CA GLU A 218 -13.80 -0.83 15.47
C GLU A 218 -14.14 0.59 15.94
N ILE A 219 -13.88 1.57 15.08
CA ILE A 219 -14.30 2.95 15.24
C ILE A 219 -15.01 3.38 13.94
N PRO A 220 -16.09 4.16 14.01
CA PRO A 220 -16.71 4.71 12.81
C PRO A 220 -15.68 5.48 11.95
N ARG A 221 -15.69 5.24 10.64
CA ARG A 221 -14.68 5.80 9.72
C ARG A 221 -14.46 7.30 9.87
N LYS A 222 -15.55 8.08 10.03
CA LYS A 222 -15.47 9.53 10.24
C LYS A 222 -14.69 9.93 11.50
N ILE A 223 -14.68 9.08 12.53
CA ILE A 223 -13.92 9.30 13.76
C ILE A 223 -12.44 8.98 13.52
N TYR A 224 -12.13 7.89 12.83
CA TYR A 224 -10.77 7.59 12.41
C TYR A 224 -10.17 8.74 11.60
N GLU A 225 -10.89 9.23 10.59
CA GLU A 225 -10.44 10.33 9.74
C GLU A 225 -10.15 11.62 10.52
N LYS A 226 -10.91 11.89 11.59
CA LYS A 226 -10.60 13.01 12.50
C LYS A 226 -9.34 12.76 13.35
N ALA A 227 -9.02 11.51 13.65
CA ALA A 227 -7.87 11.14 14.46
C ALA A 227 -6.56 10.98 13.65
N PHE A 228 -6.64 10.73 12.34
CA PHE A 228 -5.46 10.52 11.48
C PHE A 228 -4.39 11.63 11.59
N PRO A 229 -4.74 12.95 11.61
CA PRO A 229 -3.72 13.97 11.78
C PRO A 229 -2.90 13.82 13.07
N TRP A 230 -3.53 13.38 14.17
CA TRP A 230 -2.83 13.11 15.42
C TRP A 230 -1.91 11.90 15.29
N PHE A 231 -2.38 10.79 14.76
CA PHE A 231 -1.58 9.58 14.55
C PHE A 231 -0.36 9.84 13.67
N ILE A 232 -0.56 10.48 12.52
CA ILE A 232 0.50 10.79 11.56
C ILE A 232 1.53 11.74 12.16
N LYS A 233 1.07 12.82 12.81
CA LYS A 233 1.95 13.78 13.48
C LYS A 233 2.77 13.10 14.59
N THR A 234 2.15 12.25 15.39
CA THR A 234 2.83 11.52 16.47
C THR A 234 3.90 10.58 15.91
N ALA A 235 3.55 9.74 14.92
CA ALA A 235 4.52 8.85 14.30
C ALA A 235 5.71 9.61 13.72
N HIS A 236 5.45 10.65 12.93
CA HIS A 236 6.50 11.45 12.31
C HIS A 236 7.37 12.22 13.32
N ALA A 237 6.81 12.65 14.46
CA ALA A 237 7.59 13.27 15.55
C ALA A 237 8.63 12.30 16.15
N HIS A 238 8.32 11.01 16.18
CA HIS A 238 9.23 9.94 16.60
C HIS A 238 10.06 9.35 15.45
N LYS A 239 10.06 9.96 14.26
CA LYS A 239 10.74 9.46 13.05
C LYS A 239 10.27 8.05 12.64
N CYS A 240 9.06 7.68 13.03
CA CYS A 240 8.40 6.42 12.76
C CYS A 240 7.52 6.58 11.52
N LYS A 241 7.58 5.61 10.59
CA LYS A 241 6.65 5.53 9.46
C LYS A 241 5.29 5.02 9.93
N ILE A 242 4.24 5.41 9.20
CA ILE A 242 2.87 5.00 9.53
C ILE A 242 2.14 4.44 8.32
N HIS A 243 1.53 3.26 8.50
CA HIS A 243 0.73 2.56 7.51
C HIS A 243 -0.76 2.60 7.88
N GLY A 244 -1.62 2.94 6.93
CA GLY A 244 -3.08 2.84 7.10
C GLY A 244 -3.62 1.53 6.53
N LEU A 245 -3.85 0.53 7.39
CA LEU A 245 -4.27 -0.81 6.99
C LEU A 245 -5.69 -0.81 6.42
N GLY A 246 -5.82 -1.17 5.15
CA GLY A 246 -7.10 -1.19 4.43
C GLY A 246 -7.72 0.19 4.17
N TYR A 247 -6.93 1.29 4.24
CA TYR A 247 -7.41 2.64 4.02
C TYR A 247 -7.06 3.19 2.64
N THR A 248 -8.05 3.29 1.76
CA THR A 248 -7.85 3.80 0.40
C THR A 248 -9.01 4.67 -0.09
N THR A 249 -9.42 5.62 0.75
CA THR A 249 -10.31 6.69 0.28
C THR A 249 -9.49 7.71 -0.47
N ILE A 250 -9.36 7.55 -1.79
CA ILE A 250 -8.47 8.35 -2.65
C ILE A 250 -8.61 9.84 -2.39
N ALA A 251 -9.85 10.38 -2.33
CA ALA A 251 -10.10 11.79 -2.06
C ALA A 251 -9.49 12.29 -0.74
N ASN A 252 -9.34 11.42 0.24
CA ASN A 252 -8.78 11.76 1.54
C ASN A 252 -7.28 11.50 1.64
N LEU A 253 -6.69 10.66 0.77
CA LEU A 253 -5.25 10.42 0.74
C LEU A 253 -4.47 11.69 0.39
N HIS A 254 -5.06 12.60 -0.40
CA HIS A 254 -4.50 13.94 -0.63
C HIS A 254 -4.44 14.81 0.65
N LYS A 255 -5.21 14.45 1.66
CA LYS A 255 -5.30 15.17 2.93
C LYS A 255 -4.46 14.53 4.03
N TYR A 256 -4.38 13.20 4.02
CA TYR A 256 -3.71 12.43 5.07
C TYR A 256 -2.43 11.82 4.51
N HIS A 257 -1.30 12.33 4.97
CA HIS A 257 0.03 11.94 4.50
C HIS A 257 0.56 10.72 5.26
N PHE A 258 -0.09 9.56 5.07
CA PHE A 258 0.48 8.28 5.47
C PHE A 258 1.75 7.99 4.67
N ASP A 259 2.72 7.28 5.27
CA ASP A 259 3.88 6.79 4.51
C ASP A 259 3.49 5.64 3.57
N SER A 260 2.47 4.88 3.95
CA SER A 260 1.82 3.92 3.06
C SER A 260 0.41 3.57 3.47
N VAL A 261 -0.33 3.02 2.53
CA VAL A 261 -1.65 2.40 2.73
C VAL A 261 -1.78 1.18 1.83
N ASP A 262 -2.71 0.28 2.15
CA ASP A 262 -3.04 -0.86 1.30
C ASP A 262 -4.50 -0.90 0.89
N SER A 263 -4.80 -1.64 -0.16
CA SER A 263 -6.17 -1.85 -0.58
C SER A 263 -6.39 -3.09 -1.42
N THR A 264 -7.52 -3.74 -1.15
CA THR A 264 -8.20 -4.63 -2.08
C THR A 264 -9.24 -3.91 -2.96
N ALA A 265 -9.28 -2.58 -2.95
CA ALA A 265 -10.32 -1.81 -3.65
C ALA A 265 -10.27 -2.02 -5.17
N TRP A 266 -9.11 -2.30 -5.75
CA TRP A 266 -8.99 -2.67 -7.16
C TRP A 266 -9.83 -3.91 -7.54
N LEU A 267 -10.07 -4.82 -6.58
CA LEU A 267 -10.93 -6.00 -6.77
C LEU A 267 -12.43 -5.66 -6.79
N TYR A 268 -12.84 -4.51 -6.24
CA TYR A 268 -14.27 -4.15 -6.20
C TYR A 268 -14.83 -3.90 -7.59
N GLY A 269 -14.06 -3.31 -8.51
CA GLY A 269 -14.47 -3.17 -9.90
C GLY A 269 -14.83 -4.52 -10.51
N ASN A 270 -14.04 -5.55 -10.27
CA ASN A 270 -14.29 -6.90 -10.77
C ASN A 270 -15.55 -7.53 -10.15
N ARG A 271 -15.78 -7.32 -8.85
CA ARG A 271 -16.97 -7.80 -8.15
C ARG A 271 -18.23 -7.03 -8.56
N GLY A 272 -18.09 -5.72 -8.74
CA GLY A 272 -19.16 -4.81 -9.16
C GLY A 272 -19.47 -4.85 -10.66
N GLY A 273 -18.57 -5.41 -11.48
CA GLY A 273 -18.72 -5.49 -12.95
C GLY A 273 -18.45 -4.16 -13.65
N TYR A 274 -17.56 -3.32 -13.13
CA TYR A 274 -17.12 -2.06 -13.74
C TYR A 274 -15.61 -1.97 -13.84
N LEU A 275 -15.13 -1.03 -14.67
CA LEU A 275 -13.72 -0.71 -14.83
C LEU A 275 -13.37 0.55 -14.02
N TYR A 276 -12.15 0.57 -13.52
CA TYR A 276 -11.53 1.79 -13.05
C TYR A 276 -10.76 2.47 -14.18
N LYS A 277 -10.69 3.80 -14.10
CA LYS A 277 -9.79 4.63 -14.90
C LYS A 277 -9.18 5.69 -13.99
N PHE A 278 -7.86 5.71 -13.91
CA PHE A 278 -7.15 6.74 -13.17
C PHE A 278 -7.04 8.02 -14.01
N ASN A 279 -7.39 9.15 -13.42
CA ASN A 279 -7.24 10.45 -14.03
C ASN A 279 -6.03 11.19 -13.43
N PRO A 280 -4.89 11.27 -14.15
CA PRO A 280 -3.67 11.88 -13.62
C PRO A 280 -3.76 13.39 -13.42
N LYS A 281 -4.73 14.07 -14.07
CA LYS A 281 -4.94 15.53 -13.90
C LYS A 281 -5.62 15.85 -12.58
N THR A 282 -6.54 15.00 -12.13
CA THR A 282 -7.29 15.20 -10.89
C THR A 282 -6.75 14.38 -9.71
N GLY A 283 -5.91 13.37 -9.99
CA GLY A 283 -5.46 12.39 -9.00
C GLY A 283 -6.56 11.45 -8.51
N MET A 284 -7.68 11.38 -9.24
CA MET A 284 -8.87 10.62 -8.83
C MET A 284 -9.07 9.36 -9.67
N MET A 285 -9.76 8.39 -9.08
CA MET A 285 -10.19 7.17 -9.76
C MET A 285 -11.65 7.31 -10.23
N GLU A 286 -11.86 7.19 -11.51
CA GLU A 286 -13.18 7.21 -12.13
C GLU A 286 -13.69 5.78 -12.28
N GLN A 287 -14.99 5.59 -12.13
CA GLN A 287 -15.66 4.31 -12.43
C GLN A 287 -16.29 4.40 -13.80
N MET A 288 -15.97 3.44 -14.65
CA MET A 288 -16.56 3.30 -15.97
C MET A 288 -17.42 2.06 -15.99
N SER A 289 -18.73 2.22 -16.20
CA SER A 289 -19.63 1.13 -16.55
C SER A 289 -20.01 1.22 -18.02
N LYS A 290 -20.10 0.09 -18.68
CA LYS A 290 -20.69 0.02 -20.00
C LYS A 290 -22.20 0.00 -19.82
N ASP A 291 -22.94 0.89 -20.49
CA ASP A 291 -24.39 1.08 -20.36
C ASP A 291 -25.17 -0.22 -20.12
N GLY A 292 -25.68 -0.40 -18.88
CA GLY A 292 -26.49 -1.54 -18.49
C GLY A 292 -25.82 -2.93 -18.49
N CYS A 293 -24.56 -3.04 -18.94
CA CYS A 293 -23.84 -4.32 -19.03
C CYS A 293 -22.84 -4.48 -17.90
N ARG A 294 -23.01 -5.53 -17.09
CA ARG A 294 -22.02 -5.96 -16.12
C ARG A 294 -20.87 -6.68 -16.84
N LEU A 295 -19.66 -6.17 -16.73
CA LEU A 295 -18.48 -6.84 -17.27
C LEU A 295 -18.19 -8.14 -16.52
N LYS A 296 -17.73 -9.17 -17.25
CA LYS A 296 -17.24 -10.40 -16.63
C LYS A 296 -16.01 -10.09 -15.78
N SER A 297 -15.92 -10.70 -14.59
CA SER A 297 -14.91 -10.36 -13.61
C SER A 297 -13.47 -10.55 -14.12
N ARG A 298 -13.25 -11.45 -15.07
CA ARG A 298 -11.93 -11.68 -15.68
C ARG A 298 -11.49 -10.54 -16.61
N GLU A 299 -12.41 -9.97 -17.37
CA GLU A 299 -12.10 -8.93 -18.38
C GLU A 299 -11.60 -7.64 -17.75
N GLY A 300 -12.05 -7.34 -16.54
CA GLY A 300 -11.68 -6.11 -15.84
C GLY A 300 -10.48 -6.24 -14.89
N ALA A 301 -10.02 -7.46 -14.58
CA ALA A 301 -9.04 -7.67 -13.52
C ALA A 301 -7.70 -6.96 -13.80
N VAL A 302 -7.15 -7.17 -14.97
CA VAL A 302 -5.86 -6.59 -15.37
C VAL A 302 -5.97 -5.07 -15.50
N ASN A 303 -7.05 -4.58 -16.13
CA ASN A 303 -7.31 -3.14 -16.22
C ASN A 303 -7.38 -2.49 -14.83
N ASN A 304 -8.22 -3.03 -13.95
CA ASN A 304 -8.43 -2.44 -12.63
C ASN A 304 -7.16 -2.46 -11.77
N PHE A 305 -6.36 -3.53 -11.87
CA PHE A 305 -5.06 -3.58 -11.23
C PHE A 305 -4.13 -2.49 -11.77
N ASN A 306 -4.02 -2.35 -13.10
CA ASN A 306 -3.15 -1.37 -13.74
C ASN A 306 -3.54 0.06 -13.39
N GLU A 307 -4.83 0.39 -13.38
CA GLU A 307 -5.28 1.73 -13.03
C GLU A 307 -4.96 2.07 -11.55
N TRP A 308 -5.03 1.08 -10.65
CA TRP A 308 -4.59 1.25 -9.27
C TRP A 308 -3.07 1.37 -9.12
N VAL A 309 -2.30 0.69 -9.96
CA VAL A 309 -0.84 0.87 -10.02
C VAL A 309 -0.49 2.28 -10.50
N LYS A 310 -1.18 2.81 -11.52
CA LYS A 310 -1.01 4.21 -11.97
C LYS A 310 -1.29 5.20 -10.83
N PHE A 311 -2.36 4.96 -10.05
CA PHE A 311 -2.63 5.77 -8.87
C PHE A 311 -1.51 5.64 -7.83
N GLY A 312 -0.99 4.44 -7.57
CA GLY A 312 0.14 4.22 -6.68
C GLY A 312 1.36 5.04 -7.07
N MET A 313 1.72 5.04 -8.35
CA MET A 313 2.85 5.83 -8.86
C MET A 313 2.60 7.34 -8.80
N TYR A 314 1.36 7.78 -9.02
CA TYR A 314 0.97 9.16 -8.78
C TYR A 314 1.15 9.54 -7.31
N ALA A 315 0.69 8.68 -6.39
CA ALA A 315 0.81 8.90 -4.96
C ALA A 315 2.28 9.01 -4.52
N GLU A 316 3.15 8.12 -5.03
CA GLU A 316 4.60 8.19 -4.79
C GLU A 316 5.23 9.51 -5.25
N LYS A 317 4.67 10.16 -6.24
CA LYS A 317 5.22 11.41 -6.80
C LYS A 317 4.63 12.66 -6.19
N PHE A 318 3.37 12.62 -5.76
CA PHE A 318 2.59 13.83 -5.46
C PHE A 318 1.94 13.85 -4.07
N LEU A 319 1.87 12.71 -3.37
CA LEU A 319 1.26 12.60 -2.04
C LEU A 319 2.29 12.21 -0.97
#